data_961d012020acf94f6a786c0f5b51e149
#
_entry.id   961d012020acf94f6a786c0f5b51e149
#
_cell.length_a   1.000
_cell.length_b   1.000
_cell.length_c   1.000
_cell.angle_alpha   90.00
_cell.angle_beta   90.00
_cell.angle_gamma   90.00
#
_symmetry.space_group_name_H-M   'P 1'
#
loop_
_entity.id
_entity.type
_entity.pdbx_description
1 polymer ?
#
loop_
_entity_poly.entity_id
_entity_poly.type
_entity_poly.pdbx_seq_one_letter_code
_entity_poly.pdbx_strand_id
1 'polypeptide(L)'
;MKRSSLLCLWFLLLGAILLAPRPARAQEFATRSHKVVEGDTIRGLLLKYGCVSSMLDYSRAREAFAKLNPGLFHSALLAPGSSVQVPELKSGKGKGCLPFDELRIVRVDFETTPGAEHVRIHLDGPTLPDVFVLRQTIPVRVVCDFDGTLPQAGLVREMPVEGRIVHRIRIGHEDKPFKRARVVMEVEESLAGRIEQEFFERESLFVITVFEGSPN
;
A
#
# COMPACT_ATOMS: atom_id res chain seq x y z
N MET A 1 -30.46 74.59 -7.62
CA MET A 1 -30.36 73.71 -6.43
C MET A 1 -30.38 72.30 -6.92
N LYS A 2 -29.24 71.72 -7.19
CA LYS A 2 -29.04 70.28 -7.55
C LYS A 2 -27.70 69.87 -6.98
N ARG A 3 -27.69 69.23 -5.86
CA ARG A 3 -26.55 68.50 -5.28
C ARG A 3 -27.07 67.14 -4.86
N SER A 4 -26.28 66.10 -5.15
CA SER A 4 -26.38 64.74 -4.65
C SER A 4 -26.63 63.72 -5.73
N SER A 5 -25.60 63.25 -6.36
CA SER A 5 -25.57 61.92 -7.03
C SER A 5 -24.12 61.61 -7.47
N LEU A 6 -23.18 61.58 -6.54
CA LEU A 6 -21.77 61.19 -6.86
C LEU A 6 -21.13 60.36 -5.76
N LEU A 7 -21.89 59.71 -4.89
CA LEU A 7 -21.35 59.01 -3.73
C LEU A 7 -21.68 57.50 -3.70
N CYS A 8 -22.31 56.91 -4.73
CA CYS A 8 -22.68 55.49 -4.77
C CYS A 8 -21.84 54.60 -5.69
N LEU A 9 -20.79 55.14 -6.36
CA LEU A 9 -20.01 54.36 -7.33
C LEU A 9 -18.67 53.84 -6.78
N TRP A 10 -18.32 54.09 -5.51
CA TRP A 10 -17.03 53.71 -4.93
C TRP A 10 -17.05 52.49 -4.03
N PHE A 11 -18.19 51.88 -3.79
CA PHE A 11 -18.32 50.72 -2.88
C PHE A 11 -18.43 49.33 -3.58
N LEU A 12 -18.39 49.27 -4.91
CA LEU A 12 -18.48 48.03 -5.68
C LEU A 12 -17.15 47.46 -6.20
N LEU A 13 -16.01 48.04 -5.85
CA LEU A 13 -14.68 47.65 -6.35
C LEU A 13 -13.80 46.94 -5.29
N LEU A 14 -14.31 46.64 -4.09
CA LEU A 14 -13.50 46.02 -3.03
C LEU A 14 -13.90 44.57 -2.72
N GLY A 15 -14.60 43.86 -3.60
CA GLY A 15 -15.15 42.51 -3.34
C GLY A 15 -14.55 41.37 -4.16
N ALA A 16 -13.62 41.65 -5.05
CA ALA A 16 -12.95 40.59 -5.83
C ALA A 16 -11.57 40.26 -5.24
N ILE A 17 -11.52 39.87 -3.96
CA ILE A 17 -10.34 39.15 -3.45
C ILE A 17 -10.38 37.78 -4.11
N LEU A 18 -9.60 37.67 -5.17
CA LEU A 18 -9.20 36.48 -5.87
C LEU A 18 -8.94 35.33 -4.88
N LEU A 19 -9.87 34.37 -4.82
CA LEU A 19 -9.53 33.01 -4.41
C LEU A 19 -8.61 32.44 -5.51
N ALA A 20 -7.37 32.88 -5.55
CA ALA A 20 -6.35 32.19 -6.30
C ALA A 20 -6.25 30.78 -5.72
N PRO A 21 -6.42 29.72 -6.54
CA PRO A 21 -6.20 28.37 -6.05
C PRO A 21 -4.77 28.34 -5.49
N ARG A 22 -4.65 28.09 -4.18
CA ARG A 22 -3.34 27.88 -3.57
C ARG A 22 -2.68 26.77 -4.37
N PRO A 23 -1.50 26.99 -4.95
CA PRO A 23 -0.79 25.93 -5.64
C PRO A 23 -0.66 24.79 -4.60
N ALA A 24 -1.19 23.62 -4.96
CA ALA A 24 -0.98 22.42 -4.16
C ALA A 24 0.54 22.32 -3.98
N ARG A 25 1.01 22.48 -2.75
CA ARG A 25 2.43 22.49 -2.43
C ARG A 25 2.95 21.14 -2.88
N ALA A 26 3.65 21.10 -4.00
CA ALA A 26 4.31 19.91 -4.48
C ALA A 26 5.18 19.42 -3.32
N GLN A 27 4.87 18.25 -2.80
CA GLN A 27 5.61 17.65 -1.70
C GLN A 27 6.99 17.31 -2.26
N GLU A 28 7.98 18.12 -1.90
CA GLU A 28 9.33 17.95 -2.41
C GLU A 28 10.00 16.81 -1.63
N PHE A 29 10.27 15.71 -2.33
CA PHE A 29 11.00 14.60 -1.76
C PHE A 29 12.49 14.94 -1.68
N ALA A 30 13.11 14.65 -0.54
CA ALA A 30 14.54 14.41 -0.49
C ALA A 30 14.84 13.08 -1.19
N THR A 31 16.06 12.86 -1.62
CA THR A 31 16.47 11.62 -2.28
C THR A 31 17.64 10.99 -1.55
N ARG A 32 17.63 9.67 -1.47
CA ARG A 32 18.72 8.86 -0.93
C ARG A 32 19.20 7.87 -1.99
N SER A 33 20.51 7.81 -2.21
CA SER A 33 21.08 6.73 -3.00
C SER A 33 21.17 5.44 -2.17
N HIS A 34 20.70 4.33 -2.73
CA HIS A 34 20.76 3.02 -2.10
C HIS A 34 21.42 2.03 -3.05
N LYS A 35 22.40 1.26 -2.54
CA LYS A 35 22.99 0.14 -3.27
C LYS A 35 22.12 -1.09 -3.02
N VAL A 36 21.53 -1.61 -4.08
CA VAL A 36 20.62 -2.75 -4.03
C VAL A 36 21.35 -3.99 -3.54
N VAL A 37 20.78 -4.66 -2.57
CA VAL A 37 21.19 -5.98 -2.08
C VAL A 37 20.18 -7.03 -2.50
N GLU A 38 20.57 -8.29 -2.40
CA GLU A 38 19.68 -9.40 -2.72
C GLU A 38 18.41 -9.35 -1.85
N GLY A 39 17.25 -9.44 -2.51
CA GLY A 39 15.95 -9.37 -1.85
C GLY A 39 15.36 -7.97 -1.69
N ASP A 40 16.07 -6.90 -2.04
CA ASP A 40 15.49 -5.57 -2.07
C ASP A 40 14.36 -5.48 -3.10
N THR A 41 13.26 -4.86 -2.69
CA THR A 41 12.14 -4.52 -3.55
C THR A 41 11.92 -3.01 -3.54
N ILE A 42 11.35 -2.45 -4.61
CA ILE A 42 10.98 -1.01 -4.66
C ILE A 42 10.15 -0.66 -3.44
N ARG A 43 9.17 -1.50 -3.12
CA ARG A 43 8.29 -1.29 -1.98
C ARG A 43 9.03 -1.34 -0.66
N GLY A 44 9.86 -2.35 -0.41
CA GLY A 44 10.66 -2.45 0.81
C GLY A 44 11.52 -1.21 1.03
N LEU A 45 12.13 -0.67 -0.06
CA LEU A 45 12.92 0.57 0.02
C LEU A 45 12.06 1.80 0.30
N LEU A 46 10.87 1.91 -0.32
CA LEU A 46 9.96 3.02 -0.07
C LEU A 46 9.41 3.02 1.36
N LEU A 47 9.08 1.85 1.89
CA LEU A 47 8.68 1.70 3.28
C LEU A 47 9.84 2.03 4.22
N LYS A 48 11.04 1.56 3.94
CA LYS A 48 12.23 1.74 4.78
C LYS A 48 12.73 3.20 4.80
N TYR A 49 12.77 3.86 3.67
CA TYR A 49 13.38 5.20 3.53
C TYR A 49 12.38 6.29 3.17
N GLY A 50 11.27 5.93 2.56
CA GLY A 50 10.25 6.86 2.10
C GLY A 50 9.39 7.45 3.19
N CYS A 51 9.46 6.95 4.42
CA CYS A 51 8.58 7.36 5.53
C CYS A 51 7.10 7.31 5.16
N VAL A 52 6.72 6.29 4.43
CA VAL A 52 5.36 6.11 3.93
C VAL A 52 4.47 5.66 5.07
N SER A 53 3.44 6.42 5.39
CA SER A 53 2.48 6.14 6.46
C SER A 53 1.05 5.91 5.98
N SER A 54 0.79 6.10 4.69
CA SER A 54 -0.53 5.94 4.08
C SER A 54 -0.44 5.44 2.64
N MET A 55 -1.55 4.92 2.10
CA MET A 55 -1.65 4.54 0.68
C MET A 55 -1.37 5.72 -0.25
N LEU A 56 -1.82 6.91 0.12
CA LEU A 56 -1.60 8.11 -0.67
C LEU A 56 -0.10 8.46 -0.70
N ASP A 57 0.58 8.38 0.44
CA ASP A 57 2.02 8.60 0.52
C ASP A 57 2.79 7.54 -0.25
N TYR A 58 2.35 6.27 -0.17
CA TYR A 58 2.94 5.18 -0.95
C TYR A 58 2.83 5.43 -2.46
N SER A 59 1.64 5.79 -2.94
CA SER A 59 1.42 6.09 -4.37
C SER A 59 2.30 7.25 -4.84
N ARG A 60 2.40 8.31 -4.05
CA ARG A 60 3.27 9.46 -4.34
C ARG A 60 4.75 9.09 -4.33
N ALA A 61 5.19 8.33 -3.32
CA ALA A 61 6.57 7.88 -3.22
C ALA A 61 6.94 6.94 -4.38
N ARG A 62 6.04 6.05 -4.78
CA ARG A 62 6.23 5.16 -5.93
C ARG A 62 6.32 5.93 -7.24
N GLU A 63 5.48 6.94 -7.44
CA GLU A 63 5.55 7.82 -8.60
C GLU A 63 6.86 8.61 -8.63
N ALA A 64 7.30 9.15 -7.47
CA ALA A 64 8.57 9.82 -7.34
C ALA A 64 9.76 8.87 -7.62
N PHE A 65 9.71 7.64 -7.10
CA PHE A 65 10.72 6.62 -7.37
C PHE A 65 10.85 6.32 -8.87
N ALA A 66 9.74 6.18 -9.56
CA ALA A 66 9.73 5.94 -11.01
C ALA A 66 10.37 7.09 -11.80
N LYS A 67 10.12 8.34 -11.41
CA LYS A 67 10.75 9.53 -12.01
C LYS A 67 12.25 9.58 -11.76
N LEU A 68 12.70 9.16 -10.57
CA LEU A 68 14.11 9.15 -10.19
C LEU A 68 14.88 7.98 -10.82
N ASN A 69 14.21 6.90 -11.19
CA ASN A 69 14.83 5.67 -11.73
C ASN A 69 14.12 5.25 -13.03
N PRO A 70 14.33 5.96 -14.14
CA PRO A 70 13.73 5.62 -15.42
C PRO A 70 14.08 4.17 -15.83
N GLY A 71 13.09 3.40 -16.24
CA GLY A 71 13.25 2.01 -16.68
C GLY A 71 13.03 0.95 -15.59
N LEU A 72 12.93 1.33 -14.31
CA LEU A 72 12.64 0.39 -13.21
C LEU A 72 11.16 0.30 -12.83
N PHE A 73 10.30 1.08 -13.46
CA PHE A 73 8.89 1.24 -13.06
C PHE A 73 8.08 -0.06 -13.10
N HIS A 74 8.43 -0.99 -13.99
CA HIS A 74 7.72 -2.26 -14.18
C HIS A 74 8.41 -3.46 -13.54
N SER A 75 9.57 -3.27 -12.93
CA SER A 75 10.32 -4.35 -12.29
C SER A 75 9.95 -4.42 -10.81
N ALA A 76 9.35 -5.53 -10.39
CA ALA A 76 9.14 -5.80 -8.96
C ALA A 76 10.47 -6.09 -8.25
N LEU A 77 11.48 -6.58 -9.01
CA LEU A 77 12.79 -6.97 -8.50
C LEU A 77 13.86 -5.97 -8.95
N LEU A 78 14.68 -5.56 -8.02
CA LEU A 78 15.84 -4.73 -8.25
C LEU A 78 17.06 -5.61 -8.47
N ALA A 79 17.95 -5.23 -9.40
CA ALA A 79 19.17 -5.98 -9.66
C ALA A 79 20.21 -5.77 -8.54
N PRO A 80 20.63 -6.81 -7.81
CA PRO A 80 21.66 -6.69 -6.78
C PRO A 80 22.94 -6.04 -7.32
N GLY A 81 23.53 -5.13 -6.53
CA GLY A 81 24.72 -4.36 -6.90
C GLY A 81 24.44 -3.09 -7.68
N SER A 82 23.25 -2.89 -8.25
CA SER A 82 22.85 -1.62 -8.86
C SER A 82 22.63 -0.53 -7.81
N SER A 83 22.56 0.73 -8.25
CA SER A 83 22.23 1.86 -7.37
C SER A 83 20.90 2.47 -7.79
N VAL A 84 20.03 2.75 -6.83
CA VAL A 84 18.74 3.38 -7.05
C VAL A 84 18.61 4.64 -6.20
N GLN A 85 17.80 5.60 -6.67
CA GLN A 85 17.44 6.81 -5.91
C GLN A 85 16.11 6.59 -5.23
N VAL A 86 16.09 6.58 -3.90
CA VAL A 86 14.87 6.38 -3.12
C VAL A 86 14.35 7.74 -2.64
N PRO A 87 13.08 8.09 -2.93
CA PRO A 87 12.49 9.32 -2.42
C PRO A 87 12.25 9.22 -0.90
N GLU A 88 12.65 10.25 -0.16
CA GLU A 88 12.35 10.41 1.26
C GLU A 88 11.29 11.49 1.42
N LEU A 89 10.18 11.18 2.10
CA LEU A 89 9.23 12.20 2.50
C LEU A 89 9.90 13.14 3.51
N LYS A 90 10.00 14.42 3.18
CA LYS A 90 10.40 15.44 4.16
C LYS A 90 9.27 15.55 5.19
N SER A 91 9.37 14.80 6.29
CA SER A 91 8.46 15.01 7.40
C SER A 91 8.68 16.41 7.96
N GLY A 92 7.67 17.26 7.85
CA GLY A 92 7.68 18.55 8.51
C GLY A 92 7.82 18.35 10.02
N LYS A 93 8.95 18.79 10.58
CA LYS A 93 9.33 18.70 12.00
C LYS A 93 9.89 17.35 12.46
N GLY A 94 11.12 16.99 12.04
CA GLY A 94 12.10 16.30 12.91
C GLY A 94 11.78 14.94 13.52
N LYS A 95 10.65 14.35 13.23
CA LYS A 95 10.40 12.93 13.52
C LYS A 95 10.86 12.16 12.30
N GLY A 96 11.96 11.43 12.43
CA GLY A 96 12.40 10.47 11.43
C GLY A 96 11.27 9.55 11.01
N CYS A 97 11.49 8.79 9.95
CA CYS A 97 10.62 7.68 9.62
C CYS A 97 10.33 6.91 10.89
N LEU A 98 9.09 6.53 11.11
CA LEU A 98 8.77 5.61 12.18
C LEU A 98 9.78 4.46 12.04
N PRO A 99 10.51 4.10 13.12
CA PRO A 99 11.34 2.91 13.07
C PRO A 99 10.41 1.81 12.56
N PHE A 100 10.87 1.03 11.59
CA PHE A 100 10.22 -0.23 11.30
C PHE A 100 10.46 -1.12 12.52
N ASP A 101 9.73 -0.84 13.59
CA ASP A 101 9.52 -1.83 14.60
C ASP A 101 8.92 -3.02 13.88
N GLU A 102 9.42 -4.18 14.20
CA GLU A 102 8.94 -5.43 13.65
C GLU A 102 7.43 -5.51 13.81
N LEU A 103 6.72 -5.30 12.71
CA LEU A 103 5.25 -5.41 12.69
C LEU A 103 4.82 -6.88 12.77
N ARG A 104 3.59 -7.10 13.20
CA ARG A 104 3.05 -8.46 13.34
C ARG A 104 1.69 -8.59 12.69
N ILE A 105 1.49 -9.73 12.03
CA ILE A 105 0.15 -10.22 11.72
C ILE A 105 -0.39 -10.80 13.03
N VAL A 106 -1.42 -10.16 13.57
CA VAL A 106 -2.00 -10.53 14.87
C VAL A 106 -3.19 -11.48 14.74
N ARG A 107 -3.91 -11.40 13.62
CA ARG A 107 -5.06 -12.24 13.34
C ARG A 107 -5.34 -12.31 11.84
N VAL A 108 -5.87 -13.43 11.38
CA VAL A 108 -6.42 -13.58 10.02
C VAL A 108 -7.81 -14.20 10.16
N ASP A 109 -8.79 -13.56 9.54
CA ASP A 109 -10.18 -14.01 9.51
C ASP A 109 -10.62 -14.29 8.07
N PHE A 110 -11.58 -15.19 7.93
CA PHE A 110 -12.23 -15.50 6.67
C PHE A 110 -13.74 -15.29 6.79
N GLU A 111 -14.34 -14.72 5.76
CA GLU A 111 -15.78 -14.48 5.69
C GLU A 111 -16.29 -14.68 4.26
N THR A 112 -17.43 -15.33 4.11
CA THR A 112 -18.14 -15.50 2.84
C THR A 112 -19.34 -14.58 2.79
N THR A 113 -19.49 -13.87 1.69
CA THR A 113 -20.68 -13.06 1.37
C THR A 113 -21.25 -13.52 0.01
N PRO A 114 -22.48 -13.15 -0.35
CA PRO A 114 -23.01 -13.49 -1.68
C PRO A 114 -22.12 -12.96 -2.80
N GLY A 115 -21.52 -13.87 -3.58
CA GLY A 115 -20.67 -13.56 -4.73
C GLY A 115 -19.23 -13.13 -4.40
N ALA A 116 -18.80 -13.16 -3.15
CA ALA A 116 -17.43 -12.82 -2.78
C ALA A 116 -16.97 -13.48 -1.49
N GLU A 117 -15.67 -13.68 -1.37
CA GLU A 117 -14.99 -14.19 -0.18
C GLU A 117 -13.89 -13.22 0.26
N HIS A 118 -13.82 -12.99 1.57
CA HIS A 118 -12.96 -11.98 2.16
C HIS A 118 -11.96 -12.61 3.11
N VAL A 119 -10.69 -12.29 2.92
CA VAL A 119 -9.63 -12.61 3.88
C VAL A 119 -9.18 -11.31 4.53
N ARG A 120 -9.38 -11.21 5.85
CA ARG A 120 -9.05 -10.03 6.66
C ARG A 120 -7.77 -10.30 7.43
N ILE A 121 -6.75 -9.50 7.18
CA ILE A 121 -5.43 -9.62 7.80
C ILE A 121 -5.23 -8.44 8.74
N HIS A 122 -5.25 -8.70 10.04
CA HIS A 122 -5.07 -7.70 11.08
C HIS A 122 -3.61 -7.60 11.48
N LEU A 123 -3.13 -6.38 11.58
CA LEU A 123 -1.75 -6.03 11.88
C LEU A 123 -1.69 -5.20 13.18
N ASP A 124 -0.54 -5.16 13.84
CA ASP A 124 -0.31 -4.29 15.00
C ASP A 124 0.18 -2.88 14.63
N GLY A 125 0.29 -2.60 13.33
CA GLY A 125 0.61 -1.30 12.78
C GLY A 125 0.38 -1.23 11.27
N PRO A 126 0.37 -0.04 10.67
CA PRO A 126 0.05 0.14 9.27
C PRO A 126 1.19 -0.36 8.38
N THR A 127 0.89 -1.32 7.53
CA THR A 127 1.76 -1.79 6.44
C THR A 127 0.91 -2.37 5.31
N LEU A 128 1.50 -2.45 4.14
CA LEU A 128 0.84 -2.95 2.93
C LEU A 128 1.59 -4.15 2.37
N PRO A 129 0.88 -5.22 1.94
CA PRO A 129 1.52 -6.36 1.29
C PRO A 129 1.83 -6.09 -0.18
N ASP A 130 2.82 -6.76 -0.75
CA ASP A 130 2.85 -7.03 -2.18
C ASP A 130 1.87 -8.16 -2.46
N VAL A 131 0.89 -7.91 -3.36
CA VAL A 131 -0.13 -8.90 -3.72
C VAL A 131 0.10 -9.38 -5.14
N PHE A 132 0.19 -10.69 -5.31
CA PHE A 132 0.34 -11.32 -6.62
C PHE A 132 -0.32 -12.68 -6.68
N VAL A 133 -0.55 -13.18 -7.91
CA VAL A 133 -1.21 -14.45 -8.16
C VAL A 133 -0.24 -15.43 -8.84
N LEU A 134 -0.07 -16.60 -8.24
CA LEU A 134 0.71 -17.70 -8.80
C LEU A 134 -0.24 -18.66 -9.55
N ARG A 135 -0.38 -18.42 -10.86
CA ARG A 135 -1.25 -19.24 -11.73
C ARG A 135 -0.63 -20.56 -12.19
N GLN A 136 0.70 -20.68 -12.10
CA GLN A 136 1.41 -21.91 -12.48
C GLN A 136 1.37 -23.00 -11.40
N THR A 137 0.77 -22.72 -10.26
CA THR A 137 0.61 -23.70 -9.16
C THR A 137 -0.79 -24.30 -9.18
N ILE A 138 -0.91 -25.56 -8.75
CA ILE A 138 -2.18 -26.24 -8.53
C ILE A 138 -2.27 -26.60 -7.05
N PRO A 139 -3.20 -26.02 -6.29
CA PRO A 139 -4.15 -24.97 -6.69
C PRO A 139 -3.48 -23.63 -6.99
N VAL A 140 -4.18 -22.75 -7.70
CA VAL A 140 -3.77 -21.36 -7.88
C VAL A 140 -3.67 -20.66 -6.53
N ARG A 141 -2.72 -19.74 -6.38
CA ARG A 141 -2.48 -19.06 -5.11
C ARG A 141 -2.51 -17.55 -5.25
N VAL A 142 -3.24 -16.90 -4.35
CA VAL A 142 -3.12 -15.46 -4.10
C VAL A 142 -2.17 -15.28 -2.94
N VAL A 143 -1.13 -14.48 -3.11
CA VAL A 143 -0.05 -14.29 -2.13
C VAL A 143 -0.01 -12.84 -1.70
N CYS A 144 0.08 -12.61 -0.40
CA CYS A 144 0.30 -11.31 0.22
C CYS A 144 1.61 -11.35 1.01
N ASP A 145 2.62 -10.64 0.54
CA ASP A 145 3.93 -10.52 1.18
C ASP A 145 4.03 -9.22 1.97
N PHE A 146 4.20 -9.32 3.28
CA PHE A 146 4.34 -8.20 4.20
C PHE A 146 5.80 -8.05 4.63
N ASP A 147 6.55 -7.16 3.97
CA ASP A 147 7.93 -6.88 4.34
C ASP A 147 8.02 -6.20 5.72
N GLY A 148 9.07 -6.52 6.48
CA GLY A 148 9.27 -6.01 7.85
C GLY A 148 8.30 -6.57 8.88
N THR A 149 7.52 -7.60 8.53
CA THR A 149 6.45 -8.14 9.35
C THR A 149 6.72 -9.61 9.69
N LEU A 150 6.33 -10.03 10.88
CA LEU A 150 6.31 -11.43 11.31
C LEU A 150 4.91 -11.84 11.76
N PRO A 151 4.56 -13.10 11.72
CA PRO A 151 3.35 -13.57 12.37
C PRO A 151 3.50 -13.56 13.88
N GLN A 152 2.46 -13.12 14.60
CA GLN A 152 2.44 -13.16 16.06
C GLN A 152 2.66 -14.59 16.58
N ALA A 153 3.31 -14.72 17.74
CA ALA A 153 3.47 -16.01 18.41
C ALA A 153 2.09 -16.59 18.73
N GLY A 154 1.90 -17.88 18.42
CA GLY A 154 0.61 -18.56 18.60
C GLY A 154 -0.42 -18.35 17.50
N LEU A 155 -0.14 -17.51 16.49
CA LEU A 155 -1.02 -17.38 15.34
C LEU A 155 -1.15 -18.72 14.61
N VAL A 156 -2.39 -19.14 14.31
CA VAL A 156 -2.66 -20.31 13.48
C VAL A 156 -2.02 -20.14 12.10
N ARG A 157 -1.17 -21.09 11.72
CA ARG A 157 -0.36 -21.01 10.50
C ARG A 157 -1.04 -21.60 9.26
N GLU A 158 -2.01 -22.43 9.46
CA GLU A 158 -2.76 -23.07 8.39
C GLU A 158 -4.22 -23.19 8.81
N MET A 159 -5.11 -22.65 7.99
CA MET A 159 -6.55 -22.67 8.20
C MET A 159 -7.22 -23.25 6.95
N PRO A 160 -7.79 -24.46 7.01
CA PRO A 160 -8.81 -24.85 6.04
C PRO A 160 -10.03 -23.95 6.24
N VAL A 161 -10.58 -23.44 5.16
CA VAL A 161 -11.78 -22.60 5.19
C VAL A 161 -12.86 -23.21 4.30
N GLU A 162 -14.13 -23.03 4.69
CA GLU A 162 -15.28 -23.58 3.97
C GLU A 162 -15.79 -22.60 2.89
N GLY A 163 -14.84 -22.03 2.12
CA GLY A 163 -15.16 -21.18 0.99
C GLY A 163 -15.39 -21.98 -0.28
N ARG A 164 -16.14 -21.43 -1.22
CA ARG A 164 -16.29 -22.00 -2.57
C ARG A 164 -15.08 -21.68 -3.43
N ILE A 165 -14.47 -20.52 -3.21
CA ILE A 165 -13.35 -20.01 -4.02
C ILE A 165 -12.04 -20.20 -3.26
N VAL A 166 -12.00 -19.83 -1.99
CA VAL A 166 -10.82 -19.97 -1.13
C VAL A 166 -10.99 -21.20 -0.25
N HIS A 167 -10.06 -22.16 -0.34
CA HIS A 167 -10.14 -23.42 0.39
C HIS A 167 -9.18 -23.50 1.57
N ARG A 168 -8.10 -22.72 1.52
CA ARG A 168 -7.05 -22.77 2.53
C ARG A 168 -6.31 -21.44 2.61
N ILE A 169 -5.99 -21.05 3.84
CA ILE A 169 -5.12 -19.91 4.12
C ILE A 169 -3.91 -20.41 4.88
N ARG A 170 -2.71 -20.03 4.41
CA ARG A 170 -1.44 -20.36 5.06
C ARG A 170 -0.68 -19.10 5.40
N ILE A 171 -0.02 -19.10 6.57
CA ILE A 171 0.78 -17.99 7.04
C ILE A 171 2.20 -18.47 7.30
N GLY A 172 3.11 -18.08 6.46
CA GLY A 172 4.54 -18.34 6.57
C GLY A 172 5.32 -17.10 6.97
N HIS A 173 6.62 -17.27 7.21
CA HIS A 173 7.54 -16.15 7.34
C HIS A 173 8.94 -16.54 6.88
N GLU A 174 9.70 -15.54 6.49
CA GLU A 174 11.13 -15.59 6.16
C GLU A 174 11.85 -14.57 7.04
N ASP A 175 13.01 -14.95 7.58
CA ASP A 175 13.82 -14.07 8.41
C ASP A 175 15.01 -13.48 7.62
N LYS A 176 15.40 -14.10 6.51
CA LYS A 176 16.52 -13.74 5.68
C LYS A 176 16.14 -13.71 4.20
N PRO A 177 16.70 -12.77 3.42
CA PRO A 177 17.64 -11.72 3.79
C PRO A 177 17.00 -10.59 4.61
N PHE A 178 15.68 -10.53 4.72
CA PHE A 178 14.92 -9.60 5.54
C PHE A 178 13.65 -10.29 6.07
N LYS A 179 13.09 -9.75 7.14
CA LYS A 179 11.86 -10.28 7.72
C LYS A 179 10.69 -10.05 6.77
N ARG A 180 9.93 -11.11 6.55
CA ARG A 180 8.72 -11.08 5.73
C ARG A 180 7.71 -12.07 6.24
N ALA A 181 6.49 -11.62 6.48
CA ALA A 181 5.34 -12.51 6.65
C ALA A 181 4.64 -12.71 5.29
N ARG A 182 4.23 -13.92 5.01
CA ARG A 182 3.52 -14.30 3.78
C ARG A 182 2.20 -14.93 4.11
N VAL A 183 1.11 -14.37 3.60
CA VAL A 183 -0.23 -14.98 3.64
C VAL A 183 -0.56 -15.52 2.26
N VAL A 184 -0.87 -16.80 2.18
CA VAL A 184 -1.18 -17.51 0.94
C VAL A 184 -2.60 -18.03 1.01
N MET A 185 -3.41 -17.69 0.03
CA MET A 185 -4.76 -18.21 -0.18
C MET A 185 -4.72 -19.20 -1.35
N GLU A 186 -5.13 -20.45 -1.12
CA GLU A 186 -5.33 -21.42 -2.19
C GLU A 186 -6.74 -21.25 -2.74
N VAL A 187 -6.83 -20.95 -4.03
CA VAL A 187 -8.11 -20.61 -4.68
C VAL A 187 -8.47 -21.57 -5.81
N GLU A 188 -9.76 -21.82 -5.98
CA GLU A 188 -10.30 -22.54 -7.12
C GLU A 188 -10.36 -21.61 -8.34
N GLU A 189 -9.46 -21.83 -9.30
CA GLU A 189 -9.27 -20.94 -10.44
C GLU A 189 -10.53 -20.79 -11.30
N SER A 190 -11.28 -21.89 -11.47
CA SER A 190 -12.51 -21.91 -12.29
C SER A 190 -13.61 -21.03 -11.71
N LEU A 191 -13.57 -20.73 -10.41
CA LEU A 191 -14.56 -19.92 -9.70
C LEU A 191 -14.03 -18.53 -9.34
N ALA A 192 -12.71 -18.32 -9.36
CA ALA A 192 -12.12 -17.04 -9.00
C ALA A 192 -12.24 -16.03 -10.15
N GLY A 193 -12.93 -14.94 -9.88
CA GLY A 193 -13.03 -13.79 -10.77
C GLY A 193 -12.02 -12.69 -10.43
N ARG A 194 -12.52 -11.48 -10.22
CA ARG A 194 -11.73 -10.30 -9.85
C ARG A 194 -11.23 -10.40 -8.41
N ILE A 195 -10.00 -9.94 -8.17
CA ILE A 195 -9.42 -9.80 -6.85
C ILE A 195 -9.28 -8.33 -6.53
N GLU A 196 -9.82 -7.90 -5.41
CA GLU A 196 -9.68 -6.55 -4.90
C GLU A 196 -8.94 -6.54 -3.58
N GLN A 197 -8.30 -5.41 -3.29
CA GLN A 197 -7.55 -5.20 -2.05
C GLN A 197 -7.92 -3.84 -1.47
N GLU A 198 -8.15 -3.83 -0.16
CA GLU A 198 -8.46 -2.62 0.61
C GLU A 198 -7.59 -2.55 1.85
N PHE A 199 -7.19 -1.35 2.23
CA PHE A 199 -6.44 -1.12 3.44
C PHE A 199 -7.12 -0.06 4.31
N PHE A 200 -7.48 -0.46 5.51
CA PHE A 200 -8.05 0.38 6.54
C PHE A 200 -6.93 0.78 7.51
N GLU A 201 -6.32 1.94 7.24
CA GLU A 201 -5.10 2.38 7.92
C GLU A 201 -5.26 2.53 9.44
N ARG A 202 -6.40 3.11 9.89
CA ARG A 202 -6.67 3.33 11.30
C ARG A 202 -6.81 2.05 12.10
N GLU A 203 -7.38 1.05 11.48
CA GLU A 203 -7.61 -0.29 12.03
C GLU A 203 -6.42 -1.21 11.84
N SER A 204 -5.40 -0.78 11.08
CA SER A 204 -4.28 -1.62 10.62
C SER A 204 -4.79 -2.94 10.02
N LEU A 205 -5.84 -2.85 9.21
CA LEU A 205 -6.54 -3.98 8.60
C LEU A 205 -6.34 -3.99 7.09
N PHE A 206 -5.83 -5.10 6.57
CA PHE A 206 -5.77 -5.35 5.14
C PHE A 206 -6.76 -6.43 4.74
N VAL A 207 -7.54 -6.18 3.69
CA VAL A 207 -8.59 -7.07 3.19
C VAL A 207 -8.31 -7.45 1.75
N ILE A 208 -8.30 -8.75 1.47
CA ILE A 208 -8.38 -9.32 0.11
C ILE A 208 -9.80 -9.81 -0.10
N THR A 209 -10.43 -9.34 -1.17
CA THR A 209 -11.73 -9.81 -1.64
C THR A 209 -11.54 -10.56 -2.95
N VAL A 210 -11.95 -11.82 -2.97
CA VAL A 210 -12.00 -12.65 -4.19
C VAL A 210 -13.46 -12.76 -4.60
N PHE A 211 -13.79 -12.16 -5.74
CA PHE A 211 -15.15 -12.23 -6.30
C PHE A 211 -15.35 -13.53 -7.07
N GLU A 212 -16.56 -14.03 -7.02
CA GLU A 212 -16.97 -15.15 -7.87
C GLU A 212 -16.92 -14.73 -9.35
N GLY A 213 -16.27 -15.54 -10.19
CA GLY A 213 -16.24 -15.35 -11.62
C GLY A 213 -17.63 -15.65 -12.23
N SER A 214 -17.97 -14.95 -13.31
CA SER A 214 -19.13 -15.35 -14.12
C SER A 214 -18.87 -16.74 -14.71
N PRO A 215 -19.79 -17.70 -14.60
CA PRO A 215 -19.66 -18.95 -15.31
C PRO A 215 -19.57 -18.68 -16.82
N ASN A 216 -18.50 -19.16 -17.45
CA ASN A 216 -18.36 -19.14 -18.91
C ASN A 216 -19.36 -20.07 -19.56
#